data_c6b04793576ba310d37330f9600e168a
#
_entry.id   c6b04793576ba310d37330f9600e168a
#
_cell.length_a   1.000
_cell.length_b   1.000
_cell.length_c   1.000
_cell.angle_alpha   90.00
_cell.angle_beta   90.00
_cell.angle_gamma   90.00
#
_symmetry.space_group_name_H-M   'P 1'
#
loop_
_entity.id
_entity.type
_entity.pdbx_description
1 polymer ?
#
loop_
_entity_poly.entity_id
_entity_poly.type
_entity_poly.pdbx_seq_one_letter_code
_entity_poly.pdbx_strand_id
1 'polypeptide(L)'
;TLGFAWVAGISSPAAGGLFSGATTNTPALGAVQQTVTIVNHLRNPSLDASLPALAYAVGYPVGVFGIIFSLVFMRWMFRIDAEREAAEFRAERLRGLDPFVRLNIVVENPNLDGLRLADVPGRREMAVAVSRIKRLNSRHVEPANEDTILHTGDCILAVGTAKHLDAFCLIVGSESAIDLMRTQGRVGFRRVLVTRREAVGKSIANLGLETIYGVTITRVLRANVEVAAAPELKLQFGDSLHIVGDEENITKAADVLGDSLIALNKTDFIPFFLGILFGVLAGLAPIHFPGLPVPVRLGLAGGPLLVAILLARLGKAGPLVWYMPSTANTAMREMGIILFLACVGLKAGEHFVPTLLG
;
A
#
# COMPACT_ATOMS: atom_id res chain seq x y z
N THR A 1 -22.13 -19.54 16.90
CA THR A 1 -23.04 -19.74 15.72
C THR A 1 -23.42 -21.21 15.59
N LEU A 2 -22.46 -22.16 15.56
CA LEU A 2 -22.76 -23.60 15.42
C LEU A 2 -23.62 -24.15 16.57
N GLY A 3 -23.31 -23.75 17.83
CA GLY A 3 -24.10 -24.15 19.00
C GLY A 3 -25.54 -23.64 18.94
N PHE A 4 -25.73 -22.38 18.49
CA PHE A 4 -27.03 -21.78 18.32
C PHE A 4 -27.82 -22.48 17.18
N ALA A 5 -27.15 -22.78 16.05
CA ALA A 5 -27.76 -23.49 14.95
C ALA A 5 -28.23 -24.88 15.37
N TRP A 6 -27.46 -25.59 16.20
CA TRP A 6 -27.81 -26.90 16.75
C TRP A 6 -29.03 -26.82 17.67
N VAL A 7 -29.07 -25.84 18.58
CA VAL A 7 -30.19 -25.63 19.50
C VAL A 7 -31.47 -25.22 18.74
N ALA A 8 -31.34 -24.37 17.73
CA ALA A 8 -32.47 -23.91 16.91
C ALA A 8 -32.92 -24.88 15.80
N GLY A 9 -32.27 -26.03 15.66
CA GLY A 9 -32.60 -27.00 14.60
C GLY A 9 -32.31 -26.53 13.18
N ILE A 10 -31.39 -25.53 13.02
CA ILE A 10 -31.06 -24.94 11.72
C ILE A 10 -30.11 -25.89 10.98
N SER A 11 -30.39 -26.20 9.73
CA SER A 11 -29.53 -27.05 8.90
C SER A 11 -28.14 -26.41 8.68
N SER A 12 -27.10 -27.23 8.55
CA SER A 12 -25.72 -26.73 8.37
C SER A 12 -25.56 -25.80 7.17
N PRO A 13 -26.19 -26.01 5.99
CA PRO A 13 -26.15 -25.07 4.88
C PRO A 13 -26.76 -23.71 5.21
N ALA A 14 -27.93 -23.71 5.89
CA ALA A 14 -28.59 -22.48 6.32
C ALA A 14 -27.76 -21.72 7.40
N ALA A 15 -27.19 -22.45 8.36
CA ALA A 15 -26.33 -21.88 9.38
C ALA A 15 -25.07 -21.18 8.78
N GLY A 16 -24.47 -21.80 7.77
CA GLY A 16 -23.36 -21.21 7.02
C GLY A 16 -23.77 -19.96 6.27
N GLY A 17 -24.96 -19.96 5.65
CA GLY A 17 -25.52 -18.77 4.99
C GLY A 17 -25.84 -17.64 5.96
N LEU A 18 -26.50 -17.93 7.09
CA LEU A 18 -26.79 -16.94 8.16
C LEU A 18 -25.50 -16.34 8.75
N PHE A 19 -24.49 -17.16 9.01
CA PHE A 19 -23.20 -16.69 9.48
C PHE A 19 -22.57 -15.72 8.50
N SER A 20 -22.51 -16.10 7.22
CA SER A 20 -21.93 -15.30 6.16
C SER A 20 -22.69 -13.98 5.96
N GLY A 21 -24.03 -14.00 6.06
CA GLY A 21 -24.90 -12.82 5.99
C GLY A 21 -24.71 -11.90 7.19
N ALA A 22 -24.81 -12.42 8.41
CA ALA A 22 -24.68 -11.66 9.63
C ALA A 22 -23.29 -11.00 9.79
N THR A 23 -22.24 -11.61 9.26
CA THR A 23 -20.89 -11.04 9.22
C THR A 23 -20.60 -10.23 7.96
N THR A 24 -21.59 -10.07 7.07
CA THR A 24 -21.44 -9.40 5.76
C THR A 24 -20.27 -9.97 4.93
N ASN A 25 -19.98 -11.25 5.09
CA ASN A 25 -18.84 -11.94 4.50
C ASN A 25 -19.24 -12.72 3.24
N THR A 26 -19.24 -12.05 2.11
CA THR A 26 -19.54 -12.59 0.80
C THR A 26 -18.64 -13.77 0.37
N PRO A 27 -17.30 -13.71 0.57
CA PRO A 27 -16.44 -14.87 0.29
C PRO A 27 -16.81 -16.12 1.08
N ALA A 28 -17.25 -15.98 2.33
CA ALA A 28 -17.70 -17.10 3.15
C ALA A 28 -18.94 -17.77 2.57
N LEU A 29 -19.90 -17.00 2.03
CA LEU A 29 -21.05 -17.57 1.33
C LEU A 29 -20.63 -18.43 0.14
N GLY A 30 -19.68 -17.94 -0.69
CA GLY A 30 -19.14 -18.71 -1.81
C GLY A 30 -18.52 -20.04 -1.38
N ALA A 31 -17.78 -20.04 -0.26
CA ALA A 31 -17.19 -21.25 0.30
C ALA A 31 -18.26 -22.24 0.79
N VAL A 32 -19.31 -21.75 1.46
CA VAL A 32 -20.42 -22.58 1.92
C VAL A 32 -21.17 -23.22 0.73
N GLN A 33 -21.51 -22.45 -0.29
CA GLN A 33 -22.18 -22.94 -1.50
C GLN A 33 -21.35 -24.01 -2.22
N GLN A 34 -20.05 -23.78 -2.36
CA GLN A 34 -19.13 -24.73 -2.95
C GLN A 34 -19.07 -26.04 -2.13
N THR A 35 -19.00 -25.91 -0.80
CA THR A 35 -18.98 -27.09 0.10
C THR A 35 -20.27 -27.91 -0.04
N VAL A 36 -21.45 -27.28 -0.06
CA VAL A 36 -22.72 -27.94 -0.28
C VAL A 36 -22.75 -28.70 -1.61
N THR A 37 -22.24 -28.06 -2.66
CA THR A 37 -22.16 -28.70 -4.00
C THR A 37 -21.25 -29.93 -3.96
N ILE A 38 -20.07 -29.83 -3.32
CA ILE A 38 -19.15 -30.97 -3.19
C ILE A 38 -19.78 -32.11 -2.37
N VAL A 39 -20.44 -31.81 -1.25
CA VAL A 39 -21.10 -32.83 -0.41
C VAL A 39 -22.20 -33.51 -1.16
N ASN A 40 -23.01 -32.78 -1.93
CA ASN A 40 -24.07 -33.37 -2.77
C ASN A 40 -23.49 -34.28 -3.84
N HIS A 41 -22.34 -33.97 -4.43
CA HIS A 41 -21.69 -34.89 -5.40
C HIS A 41 -21.14 -36.16 -4.75
N LEU A 42 -20.73 -36.12 -3.47
CA LEU A 42 -20.06 -37.23 -2.79
C LEU A 42 -21.00 -38.14 -2.01
N ARG A 43 -22.14 -37.63 -1.51
CA ARG A 43 -22.96 -38.34 -0.51
C ARG A 43 -24.44 -38.53 -0.88
N ASN A 44 -24.84 -38.39 -2.12
CA ASN A 44 -26.25 -38.33 -2.57
C ASN A 44 -26.88 -36.94 -2.36
N PRO A 45 -27.54 -36.36 -3.37
CA PRO A 45 -28.07 -35.01 -3.33
C PRO A 45 -29.25 -34.89 -2.36
N SER A 46 -28.95 -34.59 -1.09
CA SER A 46 -29.97 -34.36 -0.06
C SER A 46 -29.93 -32.95 0.53
N LEU A 47 -28.90 -32.17 0.23
CA LEU A 47 -28.77 -30.81 0.74
C LEU A 47 -29.25 -29.81 -0.31
N ASP A 48 -30.19 -28.96 0.07
CA ASP A 48 -30.64 -27.89 -0.80
C ASP A 48 -29.52 -26.83 -1.02
N ALA A 49 -29.09 -26.74 -2.26
CA ALA A 49 -28.01 -25.82 -2.66
C ALA A 49 -28.44 -24.34 -2.65
N SER A 50 -29.76 -24.06 -2.54
CA SER A 50 -30.28 -22.68 -2.46
C SER A 50 -30.29 -22.14 -1.02
N LEU A 51 -30.35 -23.01 -0.01
CA LEU A 51 -30.45 -22.64 1.41
C LEU A 51 -29.35 -21.66 1.90
N PRO A 52 -28.06 -21.83 1.54
CA PRO A 52 -27.05 -20.85 1.96
C PRO A 52 -27.31 -19.43 1.44
N ALA A 53 -27.79 -19.31 0.18
CA ALA A 53 -28.09 -18.02 -0.41
C ALA A 53 -29.32 -17.34 0.23
N LEU A 54 -30.38 -18.13 0.47
CA LEU A 54 -31.57 -17.66 1.17
C LEU A 54 -31.26 -17.18 2.59
N ALA A 55 -30.55 -18.03 3.35
CA ALA A 55 -30.14 -17.68 4.72
C ALA A 55 -29.22 -16.45 4.77
N TYR A 56 -28.34 -16.31 3.77
CA TYR A 56 -27.51 -15.10 3.60
C TYR A 56 -28.38 -13.87 3.34
N ALA A 57 -29.34 -13.95 2.42
CA ALA A 57 -30.21 -12.83 2.07
C ALA A 57 -31.02 -12.31 3.27
N VAL A 58 -31.45 -13.21 4.17
CA VAL A 58 -32.11 -12.85 5.44
C VAL A 58 -31.14 -12.29 6.47
N GLY A 59 -29.95 -12.90 6.59
CA GLY A 59 -28.94 -12.50 7.59
C GLY A 59 -28.21 -11.19 7.26
N TYR A 60 -28.03 -10.90 5.97
CA TYR A 60 -27.24 -9.76 5.52
C TYR A 60 -27.79 -8.39 5.97
N PRO A 61 -29.07 -8.05 5.77
CA PRO A 61 -29.63 -6.80 6.28
C PRO A 61 -29.48 -6.66 7.80
N VAL A 62 -29.73 -7.75 8.53
CA VAL A 62 -29.58 -7.77 10.00
C VAL A 62 -28.12 -7.53 10.40
N GLY A 63 -27.17 -8.12 9.66
CA GLY A 63 -25.74 -7.88 9.86
C GLY A 63 -25.36 -6.42 9.63
N VAL A 64 -25.79 -5.82 8.53
CA VAL A 64 -25.52 -4.41 8.20
C VAL A 64 -26.11 -3.48 9.27
N PHE A 65 -27.40 -3.65 9.61
CA PHE A 65 -28.04 -2.85 10.64
C PHE A 65 -27.40 -3.05 12.01
N GLY A 66 -27.05 -4.29 12.35
CA GLY A 66 -26.38 -4.64 13.61
C GLY A 66 -25.00 -3.96 13.74
N ILE A 67 -24.21 -3.94 12.69
CA ILE A 67 -22.92 -3.24 12.68
C ILE A 67 -23.10 -1.73 12.83
N ILE A 68 -24.00 -1.13 12.04
CA ILE A 68 -24.30 0.32 12.12
C ILE A 68 -24.79 0.68 13.51
N PHE A 69 -25.76 -0.08 14.03
CA PHE A 69 -26.32 0.15 15.37
C PHE A 69 -25.23 0.02 16.45
N SER A 70 -24.38 -1.00 16.36
CA SER A 70 -23.28 -1.19 17.31
C SER A 70 -22.32 -0.03 17.31
N LEU A 71 -21.93 0.49 16.12
CA LEU A 71 -21.05 1.66 16.00
C LEU A 71 -21.71 2.92 16.56
N VAL A 72 -22.97 3.18 16.23
CA VAL A 72 -23.72 4.33 16.75
C VAL A 72 -23.89 4.22 18.26
N PHE A 73 -24.23 3.02 18.76
CA PHE A 73 -24.37 2.75 20.19
C PHE A 73 -23.05 2.95 20.94
N MET A 74 -21.94 2.42 20.44
CA MET A 74 -20.62 2.63 21.03
C MET A 74 -20.25 4.11 21.05
N ARG A 75 -20.45 4.81 19.93
CA ARG A 75 -20.22 6.25 19.85
C ARG A 75 -21.03 7.02 20.90
N TRP A 76 -22.30 6.69 21.05
CA TRP A 76 -23.19 7.31 22.06
C TRP A 76 -22.77 6.97 23.48
N MET A 77 -22.53 5.68 23.77
CA MET A 77 -22.19 5.17 25.10
C MET A 77 -20.86 5.73 25.61
N PHE A 78 -19.82 5.74 24.76
CA PHE A 78 -18.48 6.23 25.09
C PHE A 78 -18.27 7.71 24.78
N ARG A 79 -19.28 8.40 24.26
CA ARG A 79 -19.21 9.81 23.86
C ARG A 79 -18.04 10.10 22.93
N ILE A 80 -17.79 9.21 21.96
CA ILE A 80 -16.65 9.29 21.06
C ILE A 80 -16.85 10.43 20.06
N ASP A 81 -15.89 11.36 20.02
CA ASP A 81 -15.80 12.37 18.98
C ASP A 81 -14.95 11.82 17.83
N ALA A 82 -15.60 11.52 16.70
CA ALA A 82 -14.95 10.89 15.55
C ALA A 82 -13.87 11.78 14.92
N GLU A 83 -14.00 13.12 15.00
CA GLU A 83 -12.99 14.03 14.45
C GLU A 83 -11.73 14.05 15.33
N ARG A 84 -11.93 14.07 16.65
CA ARG A 84 -10.83 14.01 17.61
C ARG A 84 -10.10 12.69 17.55
N GLU A 85 -10.80 11.56 17.56
CA GLU A 85 -10.22 10.22 17.41
C GLU A 85 -9.45 10.07 16.09
N ALA A 86 -10.01 10.57 14.99
CA ALA A 86 -9.34 10.56 13.70
C ALA A 86 -8.08 11.45 13.67
N ALA A 87 -8.07 12.55 14.42
CA ALA A 87 -6.91 13.41 14.57
C ALA A 87 -5.83 12.74 15.45
N GLU A 88 -6.23 12.14 16.58
CA GLU A 88 -5.34 11.40 17.47
C GLU A 88 -4.73 10.18 16.77
N PHE A 89 -5.53 9.40 16.04
CA PHE A 89 -5.05 8.27 15.23
C PHE A 89 -4.06 8.70 14.13
N ARG A 90 -4.34 9.83 13.46
CA ARG A 90 -3.39 10.39 12.48
C ARG A 90 -2.08 10.82 13.17
N ALA A 91 -2.18 11.47 14.32
CA ALA A 91 -1.02 11.89 15.10
C ALA A 91 -0.22 10.68 15.63
N GLU A 92 -0.89 9.62 16.06
CA GLU A 92 -0.25 8.38 16.53
C GLU A 92 0.42 7.61 15.39
N ARG A 93 -0.22 7.55 14.23
CA ARG A 93 0.37 6.96 13.01
C ARG A 93 1.60 7.73 12.54
N LEU A 94 1.61 9.05 12.72
CA LEU A 94 2.77 9.90 12.45
C LEU A 94 3.85 9.78 13.54
N ARG A 95 3.49 9.46 14.79
CA ARG A 95 4.45 9.19 15.87
C ARG A 95 5.26 7.91 15.67
N GLY A 96 4.72 6.93 14.94
CA GLY A 96 5.44 5.70 14.57
C GLY A 96 6.30 5.84 13.31
N LEU A 97 6.15 6.94 12.58
CA LEU A 97 6.98 7.35 11.46
C LEU A 97 7.68 8.61 11.91
N ASP A 98 8.95 8.53 12.30
CA ASP A 98 9.76 9.71 12.56
C ASP A 98 9.67 10.63 11.33
N PRO A 99 9.02 11.81 11.43
CA PRO A 99 8.84 12.67 10.27
C PRO A 99 10.21 13.09 9.73
N PHE A 100 10.32 13.11 8.40
CA PHE A 100 11.51 13.64 7.77
C PHE A 100 11.57 15.14 8.01
N VAL A 101 12.60 15.56 8.70
CA VAL A 101 12.92 16.96 8.97
C VAL A 101 14.18 17.38 8.19
N ARG A 102 14.46 18.65 8.18
CA ARG A 102 15.62 19.23 7.52
C ARG A 102 16.47 19.91 8.57
N LEU A 103 17.78 19.78 8.43
CA LEU A 103 18.74 20.43 9.31
C LEU A 103 19.85 21.05 8.47
N ASN A 104 20.15 22.30 8.72
CA ASN A 104 21.33 22.94 8.15
C ASN A 104 22.50 22.72 9.12
N ILE A 105 23.60 22.14 8.63
CA ILE A 105 24.73 21.73 9.46
C ILE A 105 26.00 22.40 8.91
N VAL A 106 26.78 22.99 9.77
CA VAL A 106 28.14 23.46 9.43
C VAL A 106 29.12 22.30 9.60
N VAL A 107 29.96 22.08 8.61
CA VAL A 107 31.04 21.08 8.68
C VAL A 107 32.15 21.62 9.57
N GLU A 108 32.26 21.11 10.79
CA GLU A 108 33.28 21.49 11.76
C GLU A 108 34.31 20.41 12.01
N ASN A 109 33.98 19.14 11.67
CA ASN A 109 34.87 18.01 11.90
C ASN A 109 36.01 18.01 10.87
N PRO A 110 37.27 18.23 11.32
CA PRO A 110 38.42 18.28 10.42
C PRO A 110 38.71 16.96 9.69
N ASN A 111 38.23 15.83 10.22
CA ASN A 111 38.39 14.52 9.57
C ASN A 111 37.52 14.38 8.29
N LEU A 112 36.58 15.27 8.06
CA LEU A 112 35.77 15.32 6.88
C LEU A 112 36.29 16.23 5.79
N ASP A 113 37.39 17.02 6.09
CA ASP A 113 37.95 17.91 5.13
C ASP A 113 38.59 17.17 3.95
N GLY A 114 38.16 17.49 2.72
CA GLY A 114 38.58 16.80 1.51
C GLY A 114 37.87 15.44 1.26
N LEU A 115 36.95 15.00 2.15
CA LEU A 115 36.24 13.75 1.99
C LEU A 115 35.04 13.92 1.08
N ARG A 116 34.74 12.91 0.25
CA ARG A 116 33.51 12.92 -0.54
C ARG A 116 32.30 12.63 0.36
N LEU A 117 31.16 13.21 0.03
CA LEU A 117 29.92 13.03 0.76
C LEU A 117 29.49 11.55 0.83
N ALA A 118 29.80 10.76 -0.21
CA ALA A 118 29.57 9.30 -0.23
C ALA A 118 30.30 8.55 0.88
N ASP A 119 31.47 9.08 1.29
CA ASP A 119 32.40 8.41 2.21
C ASP A 119 32.23 8.91 3.68
N VAL A 120 31.28 9.84 3.91
CA VAL A 120 30.98 10.34 5.27
C VAL A 120 30.41 9.21 6.15
N PRO A 121 31.08 8.90 7.30
CA PRO A 121 30.64 7.82 8.18
C PRO A 121 29.19 7.99 8.67
N GLY A 122 28.42 6.89 8.69
CA GLY A 122 27.07 6.88 9.22
C GLY A 122 26.00 7.46 8.30
N ARG A 123 26.35 8.19 7.23
CA ARG A 123 25.36 8.83 6.34
C ARG A 123 24.39 7.82 5.70
N ARG A 124 24.94 6.71 5.19
CA ARG A 124 24.12 5.66 4.52
C ARG A 124 23.31 4.85 5.51
N GLU A 125 23.91 4.47 6.62
CA GLU A 125 23.28 3.68 7.69
C GLU A 125 22.11 4.43 8.34
N MET A 126 22.25 5.75 8.48
CA MET A 126 21.21 6.63 9.01
C MET A 126 20.22 7.09 7.92
N ALA A 127 20.42 6.71 6.67
CA ALA A 127 19.60 7.13 5.52
C ALA A 127 19.42 8.66 5.45
N VAL A 128 20.51 9.41 5.72
CA VAL A 128 20.52 10.87 5.63
C VAL A 128 20.88 11.28 4.20
N ALA A 129 20.00 12.05 3.57
CA ALA A 129 20.23 12.65 2.28
C ALA A 129 20.74 14.10 2.46
N VAL A 130 21.87 14.43 1.84
CA VAL A 130 22.37 15.81 1.76
C VAL A 130 22.05 16.34 0.37
N SER A 131 21.28 17.42 0.29
CA SER A 131 20.71 17.91 -0.96
C SER A 131 21.33 19.20 -1.46
N ARG A 132 21.95 19.97 -0.58
CA ARG A 132 22.53 21.28 -0.89
C ARG A 132 23.80 21.51 -0.09
N ILE A 133 24.72 22.28 -0.68
CA ILE A 133 25.92 22.74 -0.02
C ILE A 133 26.15 24.21 -0.34
N LYS A 134 26.59 24.96 0.66
CA LYS A 134 27.09 26.33 0.52
C LYS A 134 28.52 26.37 1.02
N ARG A 135 29.43 26.70 0.15
CA ARG A 135 30.86 26.86 0.50
C ARG A 135 31.06 28.04 1.43
N LEU A 136 32.02 27.93 2.34
CA LEU A 136 32.36 29.01 3.29
C LEU A 136 32.51 30.38 2.61
N ASN A 137 33.19 30.42 1.47
CA ASN A 137 33.49 31.65 0.73
C ASN A 137 32.52 31.93 -0.42
N SER A 138 31.43 31.16 -0.57
CA SER A 138 30.44 31.36 -1.64
C SER A 138 29.19 32.03 -1.11
N ARG A 139 28.59 32.89 -1.95
CA ARG A 139 27.24 33.43 -1.72
C ARG A 139 26.13 32.53 -2.33
N HIS A 140 26.54 31.58 -3.15
CA HIS A 140 25.61 30.70 -3.87
C HIS A 140 25.53 29.33 -3.22
N VAL A 141 24.33 28.75 -3.25
CA VAL A 141 24.06 27.37 -2.85
C VAL A 141 24.12 26.48 -4.10
N GLU A 142 24.80 25.36 -3.99
CA GLU A 142 24.98 24.36 -5.03
C GLU A 142 24.23 23.08 -4.65
N PRO A 143 23.78 22.27 -5.64
CA PRO A 143 23.29 20.92 -5.35
C PRO A 143 24.44 20.07 -4.79
N ALA A 144 24.15 19.29 -3.76
CA ALA A 144 25.10 18.30 -3.23
C ALA A 144 24.72 16.89 -3.75
N ASN A 145 25.73 16.14 -4.16
CA ASN A 145 25.62 14.75 -4.59
C ASN A 145 26.71 13.89 -3.91
N GLU A 146 26.75 12.60 -4.20
CA GLU A 146 27.69 11.66 -3.58
C GLU A 146 29.17 12.02 -3.83
N ASP A 147 29.49 12.63 -4.96
CA ASP A 147 30.86 13.03 -5.32
C ASP A 147 31.25 14.40 -4.78
N THR A 148 30.34 15.10 -4.10
CA THR A 148 30.61 16.41 -3.50
C THR A 148 31.67 16.29 -2.40
N ILE A 149 32.78 16.99 -2.55
CA ILE A 149 33.87 17.05 -1.55
C ILE A 149 33.47 18.07 -0.48
N LEU A 150 33.53 17.70 0.78
CA LEU A 150 33.28 18.56 1.92
C LEU A 150 34.56 19.29 2.34
N HIS A 151 34.40 20.52 2.82
CA HIS A 151 35.46 21.26 3.46
C HIS A 151 34.98 21.85 4.79
N THR A 152 35.91 22.01 5.72
CA THR A 152 35.61 22.64 6.99
C THR A 152 35.10 24.06 6.80
N GLY A 153 33.95 24.37 7.44
CA GLY A 153 33.25 25.66 7.29
C GLY A 153 32.16 25.66 6.20
N ASP A 154 32.04 24.59 5.40
CA ASP A 154 30.91 24.44 4.47
C ASP A 154 29.61 24.25 5.26
N CYS A 155 28.51 24.77 4.73
CA CYS A 155 27.17 24.53 5.28
C CYS A 155 26.38 23.60 4.37
N ILE A 156 25.84 22.51 4.91
CA ILE A 156 25.08 21.50 4.18
C ILE A 156 23.62 21.44 4.65
N LEU A 157 22.70 21.14 3.74
CA LEU A 157 21.30 20.86 4.06
C LEU A 157 21.08 19.34 4.05
N ALA A 158 20.91 18.76 5.23
CA ALA A 158 20.63 17.37 5.45
C ALA A 158 19.13 17.14 5.63
N VAL A 159 18.63 15.99 5.14
CA VAL A 159 17.22 15.54 5.23
C VAL A 159 17.22 14.12 5.75
N GLY A 160 16.48 13.89 6.82
CA GLY A 160 16.37 12.58 7.46
C GLY A 160 15.35 12.61 8.60
N THR A 161 15.24 11.53 9.38
CA THR A 161 14.46 11.55 10.63
C THR A 161 15.18 12.40 11.67
N ALA A 162 14.46 13.02 12.61
CA ALA A 162 15.05 13.89 13.62
C ALA A 162 16.20 13.19 14.37
N LYS A 163 15.95 11.95 14.83
CA LYS A 163 16.95 11.14 15.54
C LYS A 163 18.23 10.89 14.72
N HIS A 164 18.08 10.61 13.42
CA HIS A 164 19.22 10.35 12.55
C HIS A 164 19.97 11.63 12.20
N LEU A 165 19.26 12.76 12.05
CA LEU A 165 19.91 14.04 11.82
C LEU A 165 20.68 14.53 13.05
N ASP A 166 20.15 14.33 14.26
CA ASP A 166 20.89 14.68 15.49
C ASP A 166 22.19 13.86 15.58
N ALA A 167 22.12 12.54 15.31
CA ALA A 167 23.30 11.70 15.29
C ALA A 167 24.29 12.09 14.17
N PHE A 168 23.80 12.43 12.99
CA PHE A 168 24.61 12.87 11.86
C PHE A 168 25.25 14.24 12.14
N CYS A 169 24.54 15.14 12.80
CA CYS A 169 25.06 16.44 13.22
C CYS A 169 26.27 16.29 14.16
N LEU A 170 26.22 15.33 15.10
CA LEU A 170 27.38 15.03 15.99
C LEU A 170 28.63 14.56 15.24
N ILE A 171 28.46 13.93 14.07
CA ILE A 171 29.58 13.47 13.23
C ILE A 171 30.13 14.63 12.40
N VAL A 172 29.26 15.48 11.87
CA VAL A 172 29.62 16.52 10.89
C VAL A 172 30.03 17.83 11.55
N GLY A 173 29.29 18.27 12.59
CA GLY A 173 29.55 19.54 13.25
C GLY A 173 28.34 20.04 14.04
N SER A 174 27.95 21.29 13.84
CA SER A 174 26.88 21.94 14.58
C SER A 174 25.75 22.45 13.68
N GLU A 175 24.57 22.69 14.26
CA GLU A 175 23.44 23.29 13.54
C GLU A 175 23.76 24.72 13.10
N SER A 176 23.47 25.03 11.83
CA SER A 176 23.68 26.33 11.22
C SER A 176 22.45 27.22 11.34
N ALA A 177 22.64 28.47 11.69
CA ALA A 177 21.62 29.51 11.62
C ALA A 177 21.26 29.91 10.16
N ILE A 178 22.06 29.48 9.17
CA ILE A 178 21.85 29.82 7.76
C ILE A 178 20.81 28.87 7.17
N ASP A 179 19.69 29.41 6.70
CA ASP A 179 18.68 28.60 5.98
C ASP A 179 19.04 28.53 4.49
N LEU A 180 19.59 27.38 4.08
CA LEU A 180 19.96 27.11 2.70
C LEU A 180 18.75 27.00 1.74
N MET A 181 17.52 26.88 2.25
CA MET A 181 16.32 26.92 1.43
C MET A 181 15.95 28.32 0.97
N ARG A 182 16.30 29.33 1.75
CA ARG A 182 16.03 30.75 1.46
C ARG A 182 17.18 31.45 0.77
N THR A 183 18.34 30.81 0.71
CA THR A 183 19.53 31.38 0.04
C THR A 183 19.41 31.19 -1.47
N GLN A 184 19.73 32.25 -2.25
CA GLN A 184 19.70 32.19 -3.72
C GLN A 184 20.65 31.13 -4.26
N GLY A 185 20.15 30.24 -5.15
CA GLY A 185 20.94 29.20 -5.82
C GLY A 185 20.16 28.61 -7.01
N ARG A 186 20.87 27.91 -7.89
CA ARG A 186 20.28 27.19 -9.04
C ARG A 186 19.62 25.87 -8.65
N VAL A 187 19.37 25.63 -7.35
CA VAL A 187 18.87 24.36 -6.87
C VAL A 187 17.36 24.34 -6.93
N GLY A 188 16.83 23.63 -7.90
CA GLY A 188 15.41 23.31 -8.04
C GLY A 188 14.98 22.18 -7.11
N PHE A 189 13.67 22.10 -6.89
CA PHE A 189 13.00 21.00 -6.21
C PHE A 189 11.76 20.63 -7.00
N ARG A 190 11.61 19.33 -7.31
CA ARG A 190 10.45 18.84 -8.04
C ARG A 190 9.97 17.50 -7.48
N ARG A 191 8.67 17.31 -7.50
CA ARG A 191 8.06 16.03 -7.22
C ARG A 191 7.87 15.29 -8.55
N VAL A 192 8.47 14.11 -8.67
CA VAL A 192 8.48 13.31 -9.89
C VAL A 192 7.84 11.96 -9.63
N LEU A 193 6.93 11.54 -10.50
CA LEU A 193 6.20 10.28 -10.40
C LEU A 193 6.94 9.14 -11.12
N VAL A 194 7.01 7.98 -10.50
CA VAL A 194 7.52 6.77 -11.14
C VAL A 194 6.39 6.13 -11.95
N THR A 195 6.41 6.36 -13.26
CA THR A 195 5.39 5.84 -14.19
C THR A 195 5.98 5.08 -15.37
N ARG A 196 7.33 5.08 -15.52
CA ARG A 196 8.01 4.30 -16.54
C ARG A 196 8.27 2.88 -16.04
N ARG A 197 7.80 1.88 -16.80
CA ARG A 197 7.88 0.45 -16.44
C ARG A 197 9.32 -0.03 -16.21
N GLU A 198 10.28 0.57 -16.91
CA GLU A 198 11.72 0.25 -16.82
C GLU A 198 12.34 0.69 -15.49
N ALA A 199 11.78 1.70 -14.83
CA ALA A 199 12.22 2.17 -13.51
C ALA A 199 11.63 1.33 -12.37
N VAL A 200 10.45 0.71 -12.59
CA VAL A 200 9.75 -0.09 -11.58
C VAL A 200 10.53 -1.36 -11.25
N GLY A 201 10.74 -1.62 -9.96
CA GLY A 201 11.49 -2.77 -9.43
C GLY A 201 12.99 -2.56 -9.36
N LYS A 202 13.53 -1.49 -9.95
CA LYS A 202 14.94 -1.12 -9.78
C LYS A 202 15.14 -0.38 -8.46
N SER A 203 16.31 -0.57 -7.83
CA SER A 203 16.69 0.22 -6.67
C SER A 203 17.11 1.65 -7.09
N ILE A 204 17.06 2.59 -6.16
CA ILE A 204 17.50 3.97 -6.38
C ILE A 204 18.95 3.97 -6.88
N ALA A 205 19.82 3.18 -6.24
CA ALA A 205 21.23 3.05 -6.65
C ALA A 205 21.37 2.52 -8.10
N ASN A 206 20.57 1.53 -8.50
CA ASN A 206 20.64 0.95 -9.84
C ASN A 206 20.11 1.88 -10.94
N LEU A 207 19.34 2.90 -10.59
CA LEU A 207 18.93 3.93 -11.54
C LEU A 207 20.04 4.96 -11.80
N GLY A 208 20.99 5.08 -10.88
CA GLY A 208 22.15 5.96 -11.02
C GLY A 208 21.80 7.45 -11.17
N LEU A 209 20.63 7.89 -10.68
CA LEU A 209 20.14 9.26 -10.92
C LEU A 209 21.08 10.31 -10.32
N GLU A 210 21.68 10.01 -9.18
CA GLU A 210 22.66 10.90 -8.54
C GLU A 210 23.94 11.00 -9.38
N THR A 211 24.48 9.85 -9.81
CA THR A 211 25.75 9.79 -10.56
C THR A 211 25.63 10.29 -12.00
N ILE A 212 24.51 9.99 -12.67
CA ILE A 212 24.33 10.30 -14.10
C ILE A 212 23.81 11.74 -14.29
N TYR A 213 22.89 12.17 -13.44
CA TYR A 213 22.20 13.47 -13.61
C TYR A 213 22.52 14.47 -12.50
N GLY A 214 23.28 14.09 -11.47
CA GLY A 214 23.62 15.00 -10.35
C GLY A 214 22.39 15.44 -9.56
N VAL A 215 21.36 14.61 -9.47
CA VAL A 215 20.14 14.91 -8.71
C VAL A 215 20.05 14.02 -7.48
N THR A 216 19.60 14.58 -6.36
CA THR A 216 19.45 13.86 -5.10
C THR A 216 17.99 13.57 -4.80
N ILE A 217 17.66 12.32 -4.52
CA ILE A 217 16.34 11.91 -4.04
C ILE A 217 16.34 12.07 -2.52
N THR A 218 15.54 13.00 -2.00
CA THR A 218 15.50 13.30 -0.56
C THR A 218 14.50 12.44 0.19
N ARG A 219 13.40 12.04 -0.46
CA ARG A 219 12.37 11.17 0.11
C ARG A 219 11.52 10.54 -0.99
N VAL A 220 10.87 9.42 -0.64
CA VAL A 220 9.91 8.71 -1.50
C VAL A 220 8.56 8.71 -0.80
N LEU A 221 7.51 9.11 -1.50
CA LEU A 221 6.14 9.02 -1.01
C LEU A 221 5.45 7.84 -1.71
N ARG A 222 5.15 6.79 -0.96
CA ARG A 222 4.47 5.57 -1.43
C ARG A 222 3.12 5.43 -0.74
N ALA A 223 2.04 5.45 -1.51
CA ALA A 223 0.67 5.36 -0.96
C ALA A 223 0.42 6.33 0.22
N ASN A 224 0.88 7.58 0.11
CA ASN A 224 0.82 8.63 1.13
C ASN A 224 1.66 8.37 2.41
N VAL A 225 2.58 7.40 2.37
CA VAL A 225 3.55 7.17 3.44
C VAL A 225 4.92 7.62 2.97
N GLU A 226 5.60 8.46 3.75
CA GLU A 226 6.98 8.84 3.49
C GLU A 226 7.92 7.70 3.84
N VAL A 227 8.79 7.35 2.89
CA VAL A 227 9.82 6.31 3.03
C VAL A 227 11.17 6.94 2.78
N ALA A 228 12.18 6.54 3.55
CA ALA A 228 13.55 6.98 3.33
C ALA A 228 14.03 6.59 1.92
N ALA A 229 14.72 7.50 1.26
CA ALA A 229 15.33 7.27 -0.04
C ALA A 229 16.64 6.46 0.11
N ALA A 230 16.55 5.27 0.72
CA ALA A 230 17.71 4.39 0.83
C ALA A 230 18.15 3.88 -0.56
N PRO A 231 19.45 3.72 -0.81
CA PRO A 231 19.97 3.27 -2.11
C PRO A 231 19.38 1.95 -2.59
N GLU A 232 19.07 1.04 -1.66
CA GLU A 232 18.51 -0.30 -1.91
C GLU A 232 17.00 -0.29 -2.13
N LEU A 233 16.33 0.82 -1.86
CA LEU A 233 14.88 0.94 -1.99
C LEU A 233 14.46 0.71 -3.45
N LYS A 234 13.69 -0.36 -3.67
CA LYS A 234 13.11 -0.65 -4.98
C LYS A 234 11.90 0.23 -5.22
N LEU A 235 11.91 0.95 -6.34
CA LEU A 235 10.83 1.82 -6.74
C LEU A 235 9.63 1.01 -7.22
N GLN A 236 8.44 1.49 -6.87
CA GLN A 236 7.16 0.93 -7.32
C GLN A 236 6.46 1.92 -8.26
N PHE A 237 5.57 1.39 -9.09
CA PHE A 237 4.74 2.22 -9.94
C PHE A 237 3.84 3.12 -9.07
N GLY A 238 3.83 4.42 -9.34
CA GLY A 238 3.08 5.40 -8.56
C GLY A 238 3.84 5.99 -7.36
N ASP A 239 5.09 5.57 -7.09
CA ASP A 239 5.93 6.26 -6.12
C ASP A 239 6.14 7.72 -6.55
N SER A 240 6.09 8.63 -5.60
CA SER A 240 6.38 10.06 -5.82
C SER A 240 7.71 10.40 -5.17
N LEU A 241 8.69 10.72 -6.00
CA LEU A 241 10.05 11.05 -5.57
C LEU A 241 10.20 12.55 -5.39
N HIS A 242 10.77 12.97 -4.27
CA HIS A 242 11.18 14.34 -4.05
C HIS A 242 12.63 14.49 -4.50
N ILE A 243 12.84 15.16 -5.63
CA ILE A 243 14.14 15.29 -6.29
C ILE A 243 14.62 16.73 -6.13
N VAL A 244 15.89 16.87 -5.83
CA VAL A 244 16.61 18.15 -5.68
C VAL A 244 17.81 18.13 -6.61
N GLY A 245 18.05 19.23 -7.32
CA GLY A 245 19.14 19.35 -8.26
C GLY A 245 19.00 20.60 -9.13
N ASP A 246 19.80 20.69 -10.19
CA ASP A 246 19.59 21.68 -11.24
C ASP A 246 18.31 21.34 -12.05
N GLU A 247 17.54 22.35 -12.46
CA GLU A 247 16.23 22.17 -13.11
C GLU A 247 16.33 21.35 -14.42
N GLU A 248 17.39 21.57 -15.18
CA GLU A 248 17.63 20.79 -16.41
C GLU A 248 17.89 19.31 -16.09
N ASN A 249 18.66 19.05 -15.06
CA ASN A 249 18.99 17.69 -14.62
C ASN A 249 17.78 16.98 -13.99
N ILE A 250 16.96 17.71 -13.22
CA ILE A 250 15.69 17.21 -12.72
C ILE A 250 14.78 16.78 -13.89
N THR A 251 14.73 17.58 -14.95
CA THR A 251 13.91 17.26 -16.12
C THR A 251 14.40 15.98 -16.80
N LYS A 252 15.70 15.78 -16.98
CA LYS A 252 16.28 14.54 -17.52
C LYS A 252 16.00 13.34 -16.63
N ALA A 253 16.10 13.50 -15.29
CA ALA A 253 15.76 12.46 -14.34
C ALA A 253 14.24 12.13 -14.37
N ALA A 254 13.39 13.14 -14.51
CA ALA A 254 11.94 12.96 -14.66
C ALA A 254 11.59 12.16 -15.92
N ASP A 255 12.28 12.38 -17.03
CA ASP A 255 12.10 11.59 -18.25
C ASP A 255 12.44 10.11 -18.04
N VAL A 256 13.47 9.79 -17.28
CA VAL A 256 13.82 8.39 -16.93
C VAL A 256 12.77 7.74 -16.06
N LEU A 257 12.16 8.49 -15.16
CA LEU A 257 11.13 8.01 -14.23
C LEU A 257 9.72 7.98 -14.86
N GLY A 258 9.50 8.82 -15.88
CA GLY A 258 8.25 8.91 -16.66
C GLY A 258 7.35 10.07 -16.30
N ASP A 259 7.29 10.50 -15.05
CA ASP A 259 6.58 11.69 -14.52
C ASP A 259 5.22 12.01 -15.19
N SER A 260 4.40 10.99 -15.40
CA SER A 260 3.16 11.12 -16.14
C SER A 260 1.93 10.81 -15.31
N LEU A 261 1.14 11.83 -14.97
CA LEU A 261 -0.18 11.67 -14.34
C LEU A 261 -1.16 10.88 -15.23
N ILE A 262 -1.04 11.01 -16.55
CA ILE A 262 -1.87 10.27 -17.49
C ILE A 262 -1.55 8.77 -17.40
N ALA A 263 -0.27 8.41 -17.37
CA ALA A 263 0.15 7.02 -17.23
C ALA A 263 -0.25 6.44 -15.86
N LEU A 264 -0.19 7.24 -14.80
CA LEU A 264 -0.62 6.84 -13.45
C LEU A 264 -2.12 6.51 -13.40
N ASN A 265 -2.94 7.28 -14.11
CA ASN A 265 -4.39 7.11 -14.13
C ASN A 265 -4.87 6.12 -15.21
N LYS A 266 -3.98 5.64 -16.07
CA LYS A 266 -4.32 4.66 -17.10
C LYS A 266 -4.52 3.28 -16.47
N THR A 267 -5.74 2.75 -16.60
CA THR A 267 -6.05 1.39 -16.15
C THR A 267 -5.57 0.37 -17.18
N ASP A 268 -4.71 -0.55 -16.77
CA ASP A 268 -4.32 -1.70 -17.56
C ASP A 268 -5.15 -2.92 -17.10
N PHE A 269 -6.09 -3.34 -17.93
CA PHE A 269 -6.98 -4.45 -17.59
C PHE A 269 -6.34 -5.83 -17.79
N ILE A 270 -5.24 -5.93 -18.55
CA ILE A 270 -4.60 -7.23 -18.81
C ILE A 270 -4.09 -7.87 -17.51
N PRO A 271 -3.28 -7.20 -16.65
CA PRO A 271 -2.87 -7.75 -15.37
C PRO A 271 -4.06 -8.10 -14.46
N PHE A 272 -5.12 -7.27 -14.48
CA PHE A 272 -6.32 -7.52 -13.67
C PHE A 272 -7.01 -8.84 -14.05
N PHE A 273 -7.31 -9.05 -15.34
CA PHE A 273 -7.98 -10.28 -15.77
C PHE A 273 -7.08 -11.52 -15.67
N LEU A 274 -5.77 -11.37 -15.89
CA LEU A 274 -4.82 -12.45 -15.64
C LEU A 274 -4.75 -12.82 -14.15
N GLY A 275 -4.80 -11.83 -13.26
CA GLY A 275 -4.86 -12.05 -11.82
C GLY A 275 -6.12 -12.84 -11.42
N ILE A 276 -7.28 -12.52 -11.99
CA ILE A 276 -8.52 -13.28 -11.78
C ILE A 276 -8.37 -14.71 -12.30
N LEU A 277 -7.87 -14.89 -13.52
CA LEU A 277 -7.66 -16.21 -14.12
C LEU A 277 -6.76 -17.08 -13.24
N PHE A 278 -5.60 -16.60 -12.85
CA PHE A 278 -4.69 -17.32 -11.95
C PHE A 278 -5.34 -17.60 -10.59
N GLY A 279 -6.14 -16.66 -10.09
CA GLY A 279 -6.89 -16.81 -8.85
C GLY A 279 -7.91 -17.92 -8.92
N VAL A 280 -8.70 -17.97 -10.00
CA VAL A 280 -9.69 -19.04 -10.24
C VAL A 280 -8.99 -20.39 -10.36
N LEU A 281 -7.92 -20.48 -11.15
CA LEU A 281 -7.14 -21.72 -11.29
C LEU A 281 -6.58 -22.20 -9.95
N ALA A 282 -6.00 -21.30 -9.15
CA ALA A 282 -5.52 -21.63 -7.82
C ALA A 282 -6.65 -22.03 -6.86
N GLY A 283 -7.82 -21.41 -6.98
CA GLY A 283 -9.00 -21.74 -6.19
C GLY A 283 -9.58 -23.12 -6.48
N LEU A 284 -9.50 -23.56 -7.73
CA LEU A 284 -9.98 -24.88 -8.18
C LEU A 284 -8.97 -26.01 -7.93
N ALA A 285 -7.69 -25.67 -7.72
CA ALA A 285 -6.64 -26.66 -7.51
C ALA A 285 -6.92 -27.50 -6.25
N PRO A 286 -6.91 -28.85 -6.35
CA PRO A 286 -7.09 -29.73 -5.21
C PRO A 286 -5.81 -29.77 -4.38
N ILE A 287 -5.88 -29.38 -3.11
CA ILE A 287 -4.76 -29.44 -2.15
C ILE A 287 -4.98 -30.67 -1.27
N HIS A 288 -4.08 -31.63 -1.36
CA HIS A 288 -4.12 -32.85 -0.55
C HIS A 288 -3.36 -32.64 0.76
N PHE A 289 -4.05 -32.73 1.88
CA PHE A 289 -3.43 -32.72 3.21
C PHE A 289 -3.34 -34.15 3.77
N PRO A 290 -2.20 -34.56 4.32
CA PRO A 290 -2.09 -35.84 5.01
C PRO A 290 -3.12 -35.94 6.14
N GLY A 291 -3.95 -37.02 6.13
CA GLY A 291 -4.97 -37.22 7.15
C GLY A 291 -6.37 -36.71 6.80
N LEU A 292 -6.56 -36.00 5.68
CA LEU A 292 -7.88 -35.65 5.19
C LEU A 292 -8.30 -36.59 4.04
N PRO A 293 -9.50 -37.20 4.10
CA PRO A 293 -9.99 -38.13 3.07
C PRO A 293 -10.41 -37.45 1.76
N VAL A 294 -10.52 -36.13 1.76
CA VAL A 294 -10.97 -35.33 0.62
C VAL A 294 -9.99 -34.13 0.41
N PRO A 295 -9.64 -33.84 -0.85
CA PRO A 295 -8.78 -32.67 -1.13
C PRO A 295 -9.50 -31.37 -0.78
N VAL A 296 -8.80 -30.49 -0.09
CA VAL A 296 -9.28 -29.15 0.23
C VAL A 296 -9.06 -28.24 -0.97
N ARG A 297 -10.03 -27.40 -1.29
CA ARG A 297 -9.91 -26.37 -2.32
C ARG A 297 -10.09 -25.00 -1.69
N LEU A 298 -9.33 -24.00 -2.16
CA LEU A 298 -9.46 -22.61 -1.71
C LEU A 298 -10.79 -21.97 -2.16
N GLY A 299 -11.38 -22.53 -3.19
CA GLY A 299 -12.63 -22.04 -3.75
C GLY A 299 -12.48 -20.82 -4.65
N LEU A 300 -13.59 -20.47 -5.32
CA LEU A 300 -13.64 -19.34 -6.26
C LEU A 300 -13.47 -17.97 -5.58
N ALA A 301 -13.60 -17.90 -4.26
CA ALA A 301 -13.39 -16.68 -3.51
C ALA A 301 -11.98 -16.61 -2.89
N GLY A 302 -11.50 -17.72 -2.29
CA GLY A 302 -10.19 -17.75 -1.61
C GLY A 302 -9.00 -17.72 -2.57
N GLY A 303 -9.11 -18.42 -3.69
CA GLY A 303 -8.06 -18.46 -4.71
C GLY A 303 -7.69 -17.08 -5.26
N PRO A 304 -8.65 -16.31 -5.82
CA PRO A 304 -8.39 -14.96 -6.31
C PRO A 304 -7.85 -14.03 -5.24
N LEU A 305 -8.32 -14.12 -3.99
CA LEU A 305 -7.85 -13.30 -2.89
C LEU A 305 -6.36 -13.54 -2.60
N LEU A 306 -5.94 -14.80 -2.46
CA LEU A 306 -4.55 -15.14 -2.19
C LEU A 306 -3.63 -14.76 -3.36
N VAL A 307 -4.05 -15.05 -4.59
CA VAL A 307 -3.27 -14.68 -5.77
C VAL A 307 -3.15 -13.16 -5.89
N ALA A 308 -4.21 -12.40 -5.63
CA ALA A 308 -4.17 -10.93 -5.66
C ALA A 308 -3.18 -10.37 -4.64
N ILE A 309 -3.14 -10.91 -3.41
CA ILE A 309 -2.18 -10.50 -2.37
C ILE A 309 -0.73 -10.78 -2.83
N LEU A 310 -0.48 -11.96 -3.39
CA LEU A 310 0.85 -12.33 -3.89
C LEU A 310 1.31 -11.43 -5.05
N LEU A 311 0.42 -11.18 -6.03
CA LEU A 311 0.72 -10.34 -7.19
C LEU A 311 0.92 -8.87 -6.78
N ALA A 312 0.13 -8.36 -5.83
CA ALA A 312 0.29 -7.02 -5.28
C ALA A 312 1.64 -6.86 -4.56
N ARG A 313 2.11 -7.91 -3.85
CA ARG A 313 3.42 -7.92 -3.20
C ARG A 313 4.57 -7.95 -4.21
N LEU A 314 4.41 -8.66 -5.32
CA LEU A 314 5.39 -8.72 -6.40
C LEU A 314 5.49 -7.39 -7.16
N GLY A 315 4.38 -6.67 -7.30
CA GLY A 315 4.26 -5.39 -7.98
C GLY A 315 4.51 -5.46 -9.49
N LYS A 316 5.52 -6.23 -9.94
CA LYS A 316 5.87 -6.40 -11.35
C LYS A 316 6.38 -7.82 -11.63
N ALA A 317 5.95 -8.41 -12.74
CA ALA A 317 6.50 -9.65 -13.27
C ALA A 317 6.67 -9.54 -14.79
N GLY A 318 7.93 -9.48 -15.25
CA GLY A 318 8.24 -9.23 -16.66
C GLY A 318 7.64 -7.90 -17.16
N PRO A 319 6.89 -7.92 -18.28
CA PRO A 319 6.25 -6.71 -18.81
C PRO A 319 4.99 -6.28 -18.06
N LEU A 320 4.45 -7.12 -17.15
CA LEU A 320 3.22 -6.87 -16.43
C LEU A 320 3.48 -6.13 -15.12
N VAL A 321 2.74 -5.05 -14.90
CA VAL A 321 2.74 -4.28 -13.65
C VAL A 321 1.39 -4.48 -12.97
N TRP A 322 1.41 -5.01 -11.74
CA TRP A 322 0.21 -5.24 -10.94
C TRP A 322 -0.16 -3.96 -10.20
N TYR A 323 -0.62 -2.98 -10.95
CA TYR A 323 -1.07 -1.69 -10.43
C TYR A 323 -2.44 -1.34 -11.01
N MET A 324 -3.32 -0.83 -10.19
CA MET A 324 -4.61 -0.28 -10.60
C MET A 324 -4.82 1.08 -9.93
N PRO A 325 -5.16 2.14 -10.67
CA PRO A 325 -5.52 3.44 -10.10
C PRO A 325 -6.62 3.29 -9.05
N SER A 326 -6.54 4.08 -7.97
CA SER A 326 -7.50 4.01 -6.86
C SER A 326 -8.95 4.20 -7.31
N THR A 327 -9.19 5.09 -8.27
CA THR A 327 -10.50 5.36 -8.87
C THR A 327 -11.05 4.13 -9.57
N ALA A 328 -10.23 3.49 -10.42
CA ALA A 328 -10.62 2.27 -11.14
C ALA A 328 -10.85 1.10 -10.16
N ASN A 329 -10.00 0.96 -9.14
CA ASN A 329 -10.15 -0.05 -8.11
C ASN A 329 -11.47 0.11 -7.34
N THR A 330 -11.82 1.34 -6.94
CA THR A 330 -13.09 1.63 -6.28
C THR A 330 -14.28 1.30 -7.18
N ALA A 331 -14.26 1.74 -8.43
CA ALA A 331 -15.34 1.46 -9.39
C ALA A 331 -15.52 -0.05 -9.63
N MET A 332 -14.41 -0.80 -9.81
CA MET A 332 -14.47 -2.26 -9.99
C MET A 332 -15.01 -2.98 -8.75
N ARG A 333 -14.62 -2.53 -7.57
CA ARG A 333 -15.13 -3.07 -6.29
C ARG A 333 -16.63 -2.84 -6.15
N GLU A 334 -17.11 -1.63 -6.39
CA GLU A 334 -18.53 -1.28 -6.30
C GLU A 334 -19.35 -2.08 -7.33
N MET A 335 -18.88 -2.14 -8.57
CA MET A 335 -19.55 -2.93 -9.61
C MET A 335 -19.59 -4.41 -9.24
N GLY A 336 -18.51 -4.98 -8.69
CA GLY A 336 -18.46 -6.35 -8.21
C GLY A 336 -19.47 -6.63 -7.09
N ILE A 337 -19.61 -5.72 -6.12
CA ILE A 337 -20.58 -5.82 -5.02
C ILE A 337 -22.02 -5.77 -5.58
N ILE A 338 -22.31 -4.82 -6.47
CA ILE A 338 -23.65 -4.66 -7.07
C ILE A 338 -24.04 -5.92 -7.85
N LEU A 339 -23.18 -6.42 -8.74
CA LEU A 339 -23.43 -7.63 -9.52
C LEU A 339 -23.62 -8.85 -8.62
N PHE A 340 -22.79 -9.01 -7.59
CA PHE A 340 -22.92 -10.10 -6.64
C PHE A 340 -24.26 -10.04 -5.90
N LEU A 341 -24.63 -8.89 -5.34
CA LEU A 341 -25.90 -8.72 -4.62
C LEU A 341 -27.10 -8.92 -5.55
N ALA A 342 -27.03 -8.46 -6.80
CA ALA A 342 -28.06 -8.70 -7.78
C ALA A 342 -28.23 -10.20 -8.07
N CYS A 343 -27.13 -10.93 -8.30
CA CYS A 343 -27.18 -12.38 -8.52
C CYS A 343 -27.74 -13.16 -7.31
N VAL A 344 -27.30 -12.78 -6.10
CA VAL A 344 -27.81 -13.39 -4.86
C VAL A 344 -29.29 -13.07 -4.66
N GLY A 345 -29.67 -11.79 -4.88
CA GLY A 345 -31.06 -11.35 -4.76
C GLY A 345 -32.02 -12.02 -5.73
N LEU A 346 -31.63 -12.16 -7.01
CA LEU A 346 -32.41 -12.92 -8.01
C LEU A 346 -32.58 -14.37 -7.62
N LYS A 347 -31.49 -15.01 -7.18
CA LYS A 347 -31.55 -16.43 -6.78
C LYS A 347 -32.35 -16.66 -5.49
N ALA A 348 -32.24 -15.72 -4.52
CA ALA A 348 -32.99 -15.78 -3.27
C ALA A 348 -34.46 -15.42 -3.48
N GLY A 349 -34.75 -14.46 -4.37
CA GLY A 349 -36.10 -13.94 -4.62
C GLY A 349 -37.10 -15.00 -5.10
N GLU A 350 -36.66 -15.98 -5.86
CA GLU A 350 -37.49 -17.09 -6.35
C GLU A 350 -38.16 -17.86 -5.21
N HIS A 351 -37.48 -18.05 -4.08
CA HIS A 351 -37.96 -18.81 -2.92
C HIS A 351 -38.31 -17.93 -1.70
N PHE A 352 -38.01 -16.63 -1.75
CA PHE A 352 -38.16 -15.74 -0.60
C PHE A 352 -39.61 -15.55 -0.17
N VAL A 353 -40.48 -15.22 -1.12
CA VAL A 353 -41.90 -14.97 -0.86
C VAL A 353 -42.63 -16.25 -0.39
N PRO A 354 -42.46 -17.42 -1.04
CA PRO A 354 -43.02 -18.67 -0.55
C PRO A 354 -42.55 -19.05 0.85
N THR A 355 -41.25 -18.83 1.16
CA THR A 355 -40.71 -19.18 2.47
C THR A 355 -41.15 -18.22 3.58
N LEU A 356 -41.48 -16.95 3.23
CA LEU A 356 -41.95 -15.96 4.19
C LEU A 356 -43.44 -16.11 4.52
N LEU A 357 -44.25 -16.59 3.54
CA LEU A 357 -45.70 -16.69 3.65
C LEU A 357 -46.21 -18.11 4.00
N GLY A 358 -45.34 -19.12 3.91
CA GLY A 358 -45.63 -20.51 4.24
C GLY A 358 -45.26 -20.87 5.63
#